data_84085b0b324c69e060be2f138f010611
#
_entry.id   84085b0b324c69e060be2f138f010611
#
_cell.length_a   1.000
_cell.length_b   1.000
_cell.length_c   1.000
_cell.angle_alpha   90.00
_cell.angle_beta   90.00
_cell.angle_gamma   90.00
#
_symmetry.space_group_name_H-M   'P 1'
#
loop_
_entity.id
_entity.type
_entity.pdbx_description
1 polymer ?
#
loop_
_entity_poly.entity_id
_entity_poly.type
_entity_poly.pdbx_seq_one_letter_code
_entity_poly.pdbx_strand_id
1 'polypeptide(L)'
;MTEPHYDVTGSGPVLLVVPGGAGHPMGLGPVTERLAERFTVVTYDPLGLAHGGLGSPVADQRPANWSEGAHAVLEEVLAAGESAYVLGTSSGGIAVLDLLARHPGRLRHVVAHEPPCVTLLPDGAGQRARLVAGLRAGQASAEGPMAVFLAHVLEPFTAYAPAFTASPGRLTVAAGADSRGQVLYDTAVSVAERTGGAFAEFPGGHLGALEHPVAFADRVTETLLPVDTPGAPLTT
;
A
#
# COMPACT_ATOMS: atom_id res chain seq x y z
N MET A 1 6.24 5.87 -22.71
CA MET A 1 6.12 5.43 -21.29
C MET A 1 7.28 4.49 -21.04
N THR A 2 8.00 4.65 -19.95
CA THR A 2 9.01 3.67 -19.52
C THR A 2 8.29 2.39 -19.10
N GLU A 3 8.89 1.24 -19.42
CA GLU A 3 8.40 -0.09 -19.01
C GLU A 3 8.33 -0.16 -17.47
N PRO A 4 7.24 -0.65 -16.87
CA PRO A 4 7.13 -0.71 -15.42
C PRO A 4 8.09 -1.77 -14.85
N HIS A 5 8.65 -1.51 -13.69
CA HIS A 5 9.55 -2.44 -13.01
C HIS A 5 8.78 -3.23 -11.94
N TYR A 6 8.84 -4.56 -12.00
CA TYR A 6 8.22 -5.45 -11.03
C TYR A 6 8.83 -6.85 -11.04
N ASP A 7 8.70 -7.55 -9.92
CA ASP A 7 9.08 -8.96 -9.78
C ASP A 7 7.83 -9.82 -9.60
N VAL A 8 7.88 -11.07 -10.06
CA VAL A 8 6.79 -12.03 -9.93
C VAL A 8 7.30 -13.29 -9.23
N THR A 9 6.57 -13.75 -8.20
CA THR A 9 6.88 -14.98 -7.48
C THR A 9 5.61 -15.70 -7.03
N GLY A 10 5.69 -17.03 -6.85
CA GLY A 10 4.57 -17.86 -6.40
C GLY A 10 3.59 -18.23 -7.50
N SER A 11 2.44 -18.76 -7.10
CA SER A 11 1.36 -19.18 -7.99
C SER A 11 0.01 -19.08 -7.27
N GLY A 12 -1.05 -18.76 -8.02
CA GLY A 12 -2.40 -18.56 -7.50
C GLY A 12 -3.02 -17.26 -7.99
N PRO A 13 -4.07 -16.74 -7.33
CA PRO A 13 -4.63 -15.44 -7.65
C PRO A 13 -3.57 -14.33 -7.58
N VAL A 14 -3.63 -13.37 -8.49
CA VAL A 14 -2.66 -12.26 -8.51
C VAL A 14 -2.85 -11.35 -7.30
N LEU A 15 -1.75 -11.07 -6.60
CA LEU A 15 -1.64 -10.08 -5.54
C LEU A 15 -0.56 -9.06 -5.92
N LEU A 16 -0.99 -7.85 -6.27
CA LEU A 16 -0.07 -6.73 -6.48
C LEU A 16 0.34 -6.14 -5.13
N VAL A 17 1.65 -6.01 -4.90
CA VAL A 17 2.22 -5.36 -3.71
C VAL A 17 2.87 -4.04 -4.13
N VAL A 18 2.42 -2.94 -3.52
CA VAL A 18 2.99 -1.59 -3.70
C VAL A 18 3.67 -1.17 -2.41
N PRO A 19 5.02 -1.19 -2.36
CA PRO A 19 5.78 -0.89 -1.16
C PRO A 19 5.66 0.58 -0.71
N GLY A 20 5.93 0.81 0.56
CA GLY A 20 6.04 2.15 1.15
C GLY A 20 7.35 2.87 0.83
N GLY A 21 7.57 4.02 1.49
CA GLY A 21 8.74 4.86 1.25
C GLY A 21 8.83 5.33 -0.19
N ALA A 22 9.97 5.08 -0.84
CA ALA A 22 10.17 5.37 -2.27
C ALA A 22 9.65 4.26 -3.20
N GLY A 23 8.82 3.34 -2.71
CA GLY A 23 8.35 2.18 -3.48
C GLY A 23 9.37 1.05 -3.60
N HIS A 24 10.52 1.18 -2.95
CA HIS A 24 11.55 0.16 -2.95
C HIS A 24 11.14 -1.04 -2.08
N PRO A 25 11.21 -2.30 -2.60
CA PRO A 25 10.73 -3.49 -1.88
C PRO A 25 11.69 -3.96 -0.77
N MET A 26 12.58 -3.10 -0.28
CA MET A 26 13.57 -3.42 0.73
C MET A 26 12.94 -4.02 2.00
N GLY A 27 13.42 -5.18 2.41
CA GLY A 27 12.95 -5.88 3.61
C GLY A 27 11.63 -6.65 3.44
N LEU A 28 10.94 -6.54 2.30
CA LEU A 28 9.68 -7.26 2.07
C LEU A 28 9.85 -8.72 1.62
N GLY A 29 11.07 -9.19 1.36
CA GLY A 29 11.32 -10.57 0.93
C GLY A 29 10.57 -11.62 1.77
N PRO A 30 10.72 -11.65 3.11
CA PRO A 30 10.03 -12.63 3.95
C PRO A 30 8.49 -12.54 3.89
N VAL A 31 7.91 -11.33 3.68
CA VAL A 31 6.47 -11.16 3.48
C VAL A 31 6.06 -11.72 2.12
N THR A 32 6.77 -11.37 1.06
CA THR A 32 6.46 -11.82 -0.30
C THR A 32 6.64 -13.32 -0.46
N GLU A 33 7.66 -13.93 0.15
CA GLU A 33 7.85 -15.38 0.20
C GLU A 33 6.65 -16.09 0.87
N ARG A 34 6.19 -15.58 2.02
CA ARG A 34 5.04 -16.16 2.71
C ARG A 34 3.74 -16.00 1.91
N LEU A 35 3.51 -14.83 1.30
CA LEU A 35 2.35 -14.59 0.44
C LEU A 35 2.38 -15.46 -0.82
N ALA A 36 3.58 -15.74 -1.38
CA ALA A 36 3.76 -16.57 -2.57
C ALA A 36 3.32 -18.04 -2.39
N GLU A 37 3.11 -18.51 -1.16
CA GLU A 37 2.50 -19.80 -0.90
C GLU A 37 1.02 -19.87 -1.33
N ARG A 38 0.35 -18.72 -1.48
CA ARG A 38 -1.10 -18.63 -1.76
C ARG A 38 -1.44 -17.75 -2.96
N PHE A 39 -0.50 -16.91 -3.41
CA PHE A 39 -0.71 -15.93 -4.48
C PHE A 39 0.40 -15.98 -5.52
N THR A 40 0.08 -15.51 -6.73
CA THR A 40 1.07 -14.97 -7.63
C THR A 40 1.33 -13.54 -7.16
N VAL A 41 2.42 -13.33 -6.44
CA VAL A 41 2.80 -12.03 -5.87
C VAL A 41 3.56 -11.23 -6.93
N VAL A 42 3.04 -10.05 -7.24
CA VAL A 42 3.66 -9.09 -8.16
C VAL A 42 4.13 -7.89 -7.32
N THR A 43 5.43 -7.76 -7.10
CA THR A 43 6.00 -6.65 -6.32
C THR A 43 6.40 -5.52 -7.25
N TYR A 44 5.66 -4.42 -7.21
CA TYR A 44 5.87 -3.25 -8.06
C TYR A 44 6.95 -2.32 -7.49
N ASP A 45 7.88 -1.90 -8.34
CA ASP A 45 8.95 -0.92 -8.02
C ASP A 45 8.74 0.34 -8.88
N PRO A 46 7.93 1.31 -8.42
CA PRO A 46 7.49 2.45 -9.22
C PRO A 46 8.60 3.34 -9.77
N LEU A 47 9.77 3.31 -9.14
CA LEU A 47 10.92 4.13 -9.53
C LEU A 47 12.08 3.29 -10.09
N GLY A 48 11.93 1.97 -10.19
CA GLY A 48 12.98 1.06 -10.64
C GLY A 48 14.21 1.03 -9.74
N LEU A 49 14.09 1.44 -8.47
CA LEU A 49 15.24 1.57 -7.57
C LEU A 49 15.90 0.22 -7.26
N ALA A 50 15.12 -0.85 -7.21
CA ALA A 50 15.64 -2.21 -7.07
C ALA A 50 16.12 -2.80 -8.41
N HIS A 51 15.72 -2.17 -9.54
CA HIS A 51 16.02 -2.60 -10.91
C HIS A 51 17.11 -1.73 -11.59
N GLY A 52 18.03 -1.19 -10.80
CA GLY A 52 19.15 -0.41 -11.31
C GLY A 52 18.91 1.10 -11.42
N GLY A 53 17.75 1.59 -11.04
CA GLY A 53 17.44 3.02 -11.03
C GLY A 53 18.05 3.81 -9.86
N LEU A 54 18.62 3.12 -8.86
CA LEU A 54 19.23 3.77 -7.72
C LEU A 54 20.45 4.62 -8.15
N GLY A 55 20.47 5.90 -7.74
CA GLY A 55 21.48 6.87 -8.17
C GLY A 55 21.15 7.64 -9.45
N SER A 56 20.09 7.26 -10.16
CA SER A 56 19.58 8.03 -11.30
C SER A 56 18.76 9.24 -10.80
N PRO A 57 18.68 10.34 -11.59
CA PRO A 57 17.83 11.47 -11.25
C PRO A 57 16.35 11.06 -11.16
N VAL A 58 15.69 11.41 -10.07
CA VAL A 58 14.27 11.15 -9.83
C VAL A 58 13.52 12.47 -9.81
N ALA A 59 12.43 12.60 -10.55
CA ALA A 59 11.52 13.73 -10.46
C ALA A 59 10.57 13.58 -9.27
N ASP A 60 9.95 14.69 -8.85
CA ASP A 60 8.92 14.66 -7.81
C ASP A 60 7.77 13.74 -8.20
N GLN A 61 7.39 12.88 -7.27
CA GLN A 61 6.39 11.85 -7.48
C GLN A 61 5.01 12.32 -7.01
N ARG A 62 3.99 11.75 -7.62
CA ARG A 62 2.58 11.92 -7.20
C ARG A 62 1.93 10.55 -7.07
N PRO A 63 0.95 10.38 -6.17
CA PRO A 63 0.21 9.12 -6.07
C PRO A 63 -0.33 8.62 -7.41
N ALA A 64 -0.81 9.53 -8.27
CA ALA A 64 -1.27 9.21 -9.61
C ALA A 64 -0.20 8.57 -10.52
N ASN A 65 1.08 8.93 -10.37
CA ASN A 65 2.15 8.30 -11.16
C ASN A 65 2.28 6.82 -10.79
N TRP A 66 2.22 6.52 -9.48
CA TRP A 66 2.33 5.14 -9.01
C TRP A 66 1.07 4.33 -9.29
N SER A 67 -0.12 4.95 -9.19
CA SER A 67 -1.38 4.25 -9.51
C SER A 67 -1.48 3.92 -11.00
N GLU A 68 -1.10 4.82 -11.90
CA GLU A 68 -1.09 4.54 -13.34
C GLU A 68 -0.04 3.46 -13.70
N GLY A 69 1.16 3.51 -13.10
CA GLY A 69 2.16 2.46 -13.28
C GLY A 69 1.69 1.11 -12.73
N ALA A 70 1.08 1.08 -11.55
CA ALA A 70 0.49 -0.12 -10.97
C ALA A 70 -0.64 -0.68 -11.87
N HIS A 71 -1.46 0.19 -12.45
CA HIS A 71 -2.46 -0.22 -13.45
C HIS A 71 -1.82 -0.83 -14.69
N ALA A 72 -0.74 -0.22 -15.22
CA ALA A 72 -0.01 -0.78 -16.35
C ALA A 72 0.55 -2.17 -16.05
N VAL A 73 1.12 -2.38 -14.84
CA VAL A 73 1.55 -3.72 -14.38
C VAL A 73 0.37 -4.71 -14.39
N LEU A 74 -0.79 -4.32 -13.86
CA LEU A 74 -1.98 -5.18 -13.86
C LEU A 74 -2.45 -5.54 -15.27
N GLU A 75 -2.36 -4.60 -16.23
CA GLU A 75 -2.72 -4.88 -17.63
C GLU A 75 -1.73 -5.86 -18.31
N GLU A 76 -0.48 -5.92 -17.85
CA GLU A 76 0.52 -6.87 -18.36
C GLU A 76 0.36 -8.27 -17.77
N VAL A 77 0.03 -8.37 -16.46
CA VAL A 77 0.05 -9.66 -15.73
C VAL A 77 -1.32 -10.36 -15.67
N LEU A 78 -2.43 -9.64 -15.86
CA LEU A 78 -3.78 -10.20 -15.78
C LEU A 78 -4.32 -10.56 -17.16
N ALA A 79 -4.91 -11.74 -17.28
CA ALA A 79 -5.70 -12.08 -18.46
C ALA A 79 -6.95 -11.18 -18.59
N ALA A 80 -7.55 -11.19 -19.76
CA ALA A 80 -8.76 -10.41 -20.04
C ALA A 80 -9.91 -10.84 -19.08
N GLY A 81 -10.51 -9.87 -18.40
CA GLY A 81 -11.60 -10.08 -17.45
C GLY A 81 -11.17 -10.52 -16.05
N GLU A 82 -9.89 -10.76 -15.80
CA GLU A 82 -9.37 -11.05 -14.46
C GLU A 82 -9.21 -9.77 -13.63
N SER A 83 -9.19 -9.96 -12.30
CA SER A 83 -8.96 -8.90 -11.31
C SER A 83 -8.00 -9.37 -10.24
N ALA A 84 -7.18 -8.46 -9.72
CA ALA A 84 -6.16 -8.73 -8.71
C ALA A 84 -6.61 -8.32 -7.30
N TYR A 85 -6.02 -8.98 -6.32
CA TYR A 85 -5.88 -8.43 -4.97
C TYR A 85 -4.74 -7.41 -4.95
N VAL A 86 -4.81 -6.45 -4.06
CA VAL A 86 -3.79 -5.40 -3.96
C VAL A 86 -3.46 -5.12 -2.50
N LEU A 87 -2.18 -5.05 -2.18
CA LEU A 87 -1.64 -4.60 -0.89
C LEU A 87 -0.78 -3.36 -1.11
N GLY A 88 -1.09 -2.27 -0.41
CA GLY A 88 -0.21 -1.10 -0.36
C GLY A 88 0.16 -0.76 1.09
N THR A 89 1.42 -0.44 1.35
CA THR A 89 1.88 -0.04 2.67
C THR A 89 2.37 1.41 2.66
N SER A 90 2.02 2.22 3.67
CA SER A 90 2.49 3.61 3.78
C SER A 90 2.22 4.42 2.50
N SER A 91 3.25 4.95 1.82
CA SER A 91 3.12 5.66 0.52
C SER A 91 2.44 4.76 -0.53
N GLY A 92 2.78 3.47 -0.58
CA GLY A 92 2.09 2.49 -1.41
C GLY A 92 0.61 2.37 -1.05
N GLY A 93 0.26 2.50 0.24
CA GLY A 93 -1.12 2.57 0.71
C GLY A 93 -1.90 3.74 0.10
N ILE A 94 -1.26 4.90 -0.04
CA ILE A 94 -1.86 6.05 -0.76
C ILE A 94 -2.04 5.74 -2.24
N ALA A 95 -1.01 5.14 -2.87
CA ALA A 95 -1.07 4.83 -4.30
C ALA A 95 -2.19 3.83 -4.63
N VAL A 96 -2.42 2.82 -3.77
CA VAL A 96 -3.49 1.85 -4.01
C VAL A 96 -4.89 2.41 -3.74
N LEU A 97 -5.03 3.42 -2.87
CA LEU A 97 -6.28 4.18 -2.74
C LEU A 97 -6.58 4.98 -4.01
N ASP A 98 -5.57 5.62 -4.61
CA ASP A 98 -5.71 6.33 -5.89
C ASP A 98 -6.00 5.33 -7.03
N LEU A 99 -5.34 4.16 -7.04
CA LEU A 99 -5.59 3.09 -7.99
C LEU A 99 -7.05 2.59 -7.92
N LEU A 100 -7.57 2.38 -6.71
CA LEU A 100 -8.95 1.96 -6.51
C LEU A 100 -9.96 3.00 -7.03
N ALA A 101 -9.66 4.29 -6.85
CA ALA A 101 -10.51 5.37 -7.33
C ALA A 101 -10.52 5.47 -8.85
N ARG A 102 -9.39 5.23 -9.53
CA ARG A 102 -9.22 5.40 -10.99
C ARG A 102 -9.57 4.14 -11.78
N HIS A 103 -9.15 2.97 -11.30
CA HIS A 103 -9.18 1.71 -12.05
C HIS A 103 -9.87 0.57 -11.26
N PRO A 104 -11.09 0.78 -10.70
CA PRO A 104 -11.74 -0.22 -9.85
C PRO A 104 -12.06 -1.55 -10.57
N GLY A 105 -12.16 -1.53 -11.90
CA GLY A 105 -12.54 -2.70 -12.70
C GLY A 105 -11.53 -3.85 -12.66
N ARG A 106 -10.25 -3.53 -12.39
CA ARG A 106 -9.16 -4.53 -12.32
C ARG A 106 -8.87 -5.00 -10.90
N LEU A 107 -9.61 -4.52 -9.90
CA LEU A 107 -9.34 -4.76 -8.50
C LEU A 107 -10.44 -5.62 -7.87
N ARG A 108 -10.04 -6.72 -7.23
CA ARG A 108 -10.93 -7.60 -6.49
C ARG A 108 -11.11 -7.12 -5.05
N HIS A 109 -10.00 -6.87 -4.37
CA HIS A 109 -9.96 -6.29 -3.02
C HIS A 109 -8.63 -5.59 -2.79
N VAL A 110 -8.66 -4.47 -2.09
CA VAL A 110 -7.50 -3.64 -1.76
C VAL A 110 -7.30 -3.61 -0.25
N VAL A 111 -6.07 -3.84 0.20
CA VAL A 111 -5.62 -3.58 1.57
C VAL A 111 -4.67 -2.39 1.55
N ALA A 112 -5.01 -1.32 2.24
CA ALA A 112 -4.16 -0.15 2.42
C ALA A 112 -3.70 -0.07 3.89
N HIS A 113 -2.44 -0.41 4.16
CA HIS A 113 -1.86 -0.41 5.51
C HIS A 113 -1.24 0.94 5.82
N GLU A 114 -1.78 1.61 6.84
CA GLU A 114 -1.34 2.91 7.35
C GLU A 114 -0.99 3.95 6.26
N PRO A 115 -1.92 4.23 5.34
CA PRO A 115 -1.70 5.27 4.33
C PRO A 115 -1.62 6.64 5.03
N PRO A 116 -0.52 7.43 4.89
CA PRO A 116 -0.34 8.68 5.62
C PRO A 116 -1.17 9.83 5.04
N CYS A 117 -2.48 9.65 4.92
CA CYS A 117 -3.45 10.67 4.47
C CYS A 117 -3.76 11.67 5.60
N VAL A 118 -2.72 12.22 6.22
CA VAL A 118 -2.80 13.04 7.43
C VAL A 118 -3.61 14.33 7.28
N THR A 119 -3.80 14.79 6.05
CA THR A 119 -4.66 15.95 5.74
C THR A 119 -6.13 15.72 6.07
N LEU A 120 -6.55 14.48 6.28
CA LEU A 120 -7.91 14.11 6.65
C LEU A 120 -8.20 14.26 8.14
N LEU A 121 -7.19 14.37 8.99
CA LEU A 121 -7.32 14.50 10.43
C LEU A 121 -7.68 15.95 10.82
N PRO A 122 -8.27 16.17 12.01
CA PRO A 122 -8.33 17.49 12.61
C PRO A 122 -6.93 18.12 12.67
N ASP A 123 -6.81 19.41 12.33
CA ASP A 123 -5.51 20.07 12.14
C ASP A 123 -4.57 19.33 11.17
N GLY A 124 -5.12 18.78 10.10
CA GLY A 124 -4.38 17.95 9.13
C GLY A 124 -3.15 18.65 8.56
N ALA A 125 -3.21 19.97 8.33
CA ALA A 125 -2.06 20.75 7.88
C ALA A 125 -0.94 20.76 8.93
N GLY A 126 -1.27 20.99 10.21
CA GLY A 126 -0.30 20.96 11.32
C GLY A 126 0.24 19.54 11.57
N GLN A 127 -0.63 18.52 11.50
CA GLN A 127 -0.22 17.11 11.60
C GLN A 127 0.78 16.75 10.50
N ARG A 128 0.48 17.13 9.26
CA ARG A 128 1.38 16.91 8.11
C ARG A 128 2.73 17.61 8.32
N ALA A 129 2.73 18.87 8.73
CA ALA A 129 3.96 19.62 8.96
C ALA A 129 4.83 18.94 10.03
N ARG A 130 4.25 18.48 11.13
CA ARG A 130 4.96 17.74 12.20
C ARG A 130 5.53 16.43 11.69
N LEU A 131 4.74 15.64 10.94
CA LEU A 131 5.17 14.37 10.36
C LEU A 131 6.36 14.55 9.42
N VAL A 132 6.27 15.50 8.47
CA VAL A 132 7.33 15.79 7.50
C VAL A 132 8.61 16.27 8.21
N ALA A 133 8.48 17.19 9.17
CA ALA A 133 9.62 17.69 9.93
C ALA A 133 10.28 16.59 10.76
N GLY A 134 9.49 15.76 11.43
CA GLY A 134 9.99 14.63 12.23
C GLY A 134 10.76 13.60 11.40
N LEU A 135 10.22 13.21 10.25
CA LEU A 135 10.89 12.27 9.34
C LEU A 135 12.20 12.85 8.80
N ARG A 136 12.22 14.12 8.38
CA ARG A 136 13.45 14.77 7.90
C ARG A 136 14.51 14.90 9.00
N ALA A 137 14.10 15.25 10.22
CA ALA A 137 15.04 15.37 11.34
C ALA A 137 15.61 14.01 11.75
N GLY A 138 14.77 12.96 11.81
CA GLY A 138 15.20 11.59 12.16
C GLY A 138 16.06 10.92 11.10
N GLN A 139 16.06 11.42 9.86
CA GLN A 139 16.73 10.81 8.70
C GLN A 139 17.68 11.82 8.00
N ALA A 140 18.27 12.75 8.74
CA ALA A 140 19.11 13.82 8.19
C ALA A 140 20.32 13.33 7.37
N SER A 141 20.79 12.09 7.62
CA SER A 141 21.87 11.43 6.89
C SER A 141 21.37 10.31 5.99
N ALA A 142 20.10 10.33 5.55
CA ALA A 142 19.53 9.27 4.73
C ALA A 142 20.27 9.16 3.38
N GLU A 143 20.50 7.93 2.97
CA GLU A 143 21.05 7.55 1.68
C GLU A 143 20.13 6.57 0.95
N GLY A 144 20.42 6.30 -0.32
CA GLY A 144 19.69 5.31 -1.11
C GLY A 144 18.20 5.61 -1.22
N PRO A 145 17.32 4.59 -1.15
CA PRO A 145 15.88 4.75 -1.29
C PRO A 145 15.25 5.71 -0.29
N MET A 146 15.81 5.83 0.93
CA MET A 146 15.29 6.77 1.93
C MET A 146 15.56 8.21 1.53
N ALA A 147 16.71 8.52 0.96
CA ALA A 147 17.01 9.87 0.44
C ALA A 147 16.02 10.25 -0.68
N VAL A 148 15.73 9.32 -1.60
CA VAL A 148 14.75 9.51 -2.68
C VAL A 148 13.35 9.76 -2.10
N PHE A 149 12.95 8.98 -1.08
CA PHE A 149 11.67 9.18 -0.39
C PHE A 149 11.53 10.58 0.18
N LEU A 150 12.53 11.03 0.96
CA LEU A 150 12.49 12.32 1.61
C LEU A 150 12.51 13.50 0.63
N ALA A 151 13.22 13.34 -0.50
CA ALA A 151 13.35 14.38 -1.51
C ALA A 151 12.14 14.50 -2.42
N HIS A 152 11.58 13.37 -2.88
CA HIS A 152 10.68 13.33 -4.04
C HIS A 152 9.30 12.72 -3.79
N VAL A 153 9.09 12.00 -2.68
CA VAL A 153 7.85 11.26 -2.41
C VAL A 153 7.11 11.81 -1.19
N LEU A 154 7.80 12.07 -0.09
CA LEU A 154 7.22 12.39 1.21
C LEU A 154 6.20 13.55 1.14
N GLU A 155 6.59 14.69 0.59
CA GLU A 155 5.72 15.86 0.59
C GLU A 155 4.52 15.74 -0.35
N PRO A 156 4.68 15.33 -1.62
CA PRO A 156 3.54 15.15 -2.50
C PRO A 156 2.54 14.10 -2.02
N PHE A 157 3.04 13.00 -1.43
CA PHE A 157 2.17 11.93 -0.96
C PHE A 157 1.42 12.32 0.32
N THR A 158 2.08 12.90 1.31
CA THR A 158 1.41 13.34 2.53
C THR A 158 0.46 14.53 2.33
N ALA A 159 0.54 15.23 1.21
CA ALA A 159 -0.41 16.27 0.81
C ALA A 159 -1.65 15.70 0.11
N TYR A 160 -1.63 14.43 -0.28
CA TYR A 160 -2.72 13.80 -1.03
C TYR A 160 -3.96 13.62 -0.16
N ALA A 161 -5.11 13.95 -0.73
CA ALA A 161 -6.42 13.61 -0.21
C ALA A 161 -7.08 12.61 -1.17
N PRO A 162 -7.36 11.38 -0.72
CA PRO A 162 -8.02 10.38 -1.56
C PRO A 162 -9.36 10.89 -2.11
N ALA A 163 -9.63 10.61 -3.39
CA ALA A 163 -10.98 10.75 -3.91
C ALA A 163 -11.84 9.64 -3.31
N PHE A 164 -12.83 10.04 -2.52
CA PHE A 164 -13.75 9.08 -1.87
C PHE A 164 -14.81 8.62 -2.87
N THR A 165 -14.47 7.68 -3.73
CA THR A 165 -15.47 6.89 -4.43
C THR A 165 -15.83 5.74 -3.52
N ALA A 166 -17.10 5.69 -3.08
CA ALA A 166 -17.58 4.60 -2.25
C ALA A 166 -17.36 3.27 -3.01
N SER A 167 -16.48 2.44 -2.49
CA SER A 167 -16.27 1.07 -2.98
C SER A 167 -16.50 0.09 -1.82
N PRO A 168 -17.72 0.09 -1.22
CA PRO A 168 -18.01 -0.77 -0.09
C PRO A 168 -17.75 -2.23 -0.47
N GLY A 169 -17.07 -2.95 0.40
CA GLY A 169 -16.72 -4.35 0.23
C GLY A 169 -15.47 -4.65 -0.59
N ARG A 170 -14.79 -3.63 -1.14
CA ARG A 170 -13.54 -3.83 -1.89
C ARG A 170 -12.31 -3.20 -1.25
N LEU A 171 -12.45 -2.58 -0.10
CA LEU A 171 -11.37 -1.91 0.62
C LEU A 171 -11.34 -2.33 2.07
N THR A 172 -10.17 -2.75 2.52
CA THR A 172 -9.80 -2.82 3.93
C THR A 172 -8.67 -1.83 4.18
N VAL A 173 -8.91 -0.88 5.08
CA VAL A 173 -7.85 -0.01 5.58
C VAL A 173 -7.31 -0.66 6.85
N ALA A 174 -6.00 -0.90 6.88
CA ALA A 174 -5.35 -1.58 7.98
C ALA A 174 -4.45 -0.64 8.77
N ALA A 175 -4.32 -0.92 10.08
CA ALA A 175 -3.32 -0.27 10.94
C ALA A 175 -2.64 -1.30 11.83
N GLY A 176 -1.39 -1.05 12.19
CA GLY A 176 -0.68 -1.87 13.13
C GLY A 176 -1.26 -1.77 14.54
N ALA A 177 -1.44 -2.90 15.23
CA ALA A 177 -1.96 -2.91 16.60
C ALA A 177 -1.08 -2.10 17.57
N ASP A 178 0.23 -2.05 17.31
CA ASP A 178 1.20 -1.29 18.11
C ASP A 178 1.23 0.21 17.75
N SER A 179 0.53 0.61 16.68
CA SER A 179 0.36 2.01 16.28
C SER A 179 -0.84 2.69 16.96
N ARG A 180 -1.60 2.01 17.82
CA ARG A 180 -2.77 2.62 18.48
C ARG A 180 -2.39 3.92 19.20
N GLY A 181 -3.20 4.97 18.97
CA GLY A 181 -2.94 6.30 19.53
C GLY A 181 -1.84 7.10 18.82
N GLN A 182 -1.31 6.59 17.71
CA GLN A 182 -0.37 7.30 16.86
C GLN A 182 -1.07 7.87 15.61
N VAL A 183 -0.49 8.91 15.04
CA VAL A 183 -1.09 9.65 13.92
C VAL A 183 -1.44 8.78 12.71
N LEU A 184 -0.64 7.77 12.39
CA LEU A 184 -0.89 6.91 11.22
C LEU A 184 -2.04 5.92 11.45
N TYR A 185 -2.21 5.46 12.70
CA TYR A 185 -3.38 4.67 13.10
C TYR A 185 -4.68 5.49 12.95
N ASP A 186 -4.69 6.71 13.51
CA ASP A 186 -5.84 7.61 13.43
C ASP A 186 -6.17 7.98 11.98
N THR A 187 -5.13 8.14 11.15
CA THR A 187 -5.28 8.35 9.71
C THR A 187 -5.97 7.16 9.03
N ALA A 188 -5.55 5.93 9.35
CA ALA A 188 -6.16 4.72 8.78
C ALA A 188 -7.63 4.58 9.17
N VAL A 189 -7.98 4.84 10.44
CA VAL A 189 -9.38 4.90 10.91
C VAL A 189 -10.17 5.95 10.13
N SER A 190 -9.65 7.17 10.00
CA SER A 190 -10.30 8.25 9.28
C SER A 190 -10.52 7.93 7.79
N VAL A 191 -9.56 7.25 7.15
CA VAL A 191 -9.72 6.79 5.75
C VAL A 191 -10.83 5.74 5.66
N ALA A 192 -10.85 4.73 6.56
CA ALA A 192 -11.89 3.70 6.57
C ALA A 192 -13.29 4.30 6.72
N GLU A 193 -13.47 5.19 7.68
CA GLU A 193 -14.75 5.88 7.93
C GLU A 193 -15.23 6.67 6.70
N ARG A 194 -14.33 7.42 6.06
CA ARG A 194 -14.67 8.28 4.92
C ARG A 194 -14.91 7.52 3.62
N THR A 195 -14.24 6.38 3.43
CA THR A 195 -14.40 5.53 2.23
C THR A 195 -15.53 4.52 2.37
N GLY A 196 -16.02 4.26 3.58
CA GLY A 196 -16.89 3.13 3.87
C GLY A 196 -16.19 1.78 3.76
N GLY A 197 -14.87 1.76 3.75
CA GLY A 197 -14.05 0.54 3.77
C GLY A 197 -14.07 -0.15 5.14
N ALA A 198 -13.78 -1.43 5.17
CA ALA A 198 -13.56 -2.13 6.43
C ALA A 198 -12.28 -1.62 7.11
N PHE A 199 -12.25 -1.62 8.44
CA PHE A 199 -11.04 -1.39 9.20
C PHE A 199 -10.55 -2.69 9.83
N ALA A 200 -9.23 -2.93 9.81
CA ALA A 200 -8.63 -4.10 10.42
C ALA A 200 -7.29 -3.79 11.09
N GLU A 201 -7.02 -4.45 12.23
CA GLU A 201 -5.70 -4.39 12.84
C GLU A 201 -4.80 -5.50 12.34
N PHE A 202 -3.55 -5.14 12.12
CA PHE A 202 -2.49 -6.01 11.65
C PHE A 202 -1.37 -6.13 12.71
N PRO A 203 -0.56 -7.20 12.69
CA PRO A 203 0.56 -7.37 13.60
C PRO A 203 1.59 -6.25 13.48
N GLY A 204 2.17 -5.84 14.61
CA GLY A 204 3.19 -4.81 14.73
C GLY A 204 2.64 -3.38 14.62
N GLY A 205 3.53 -2.45 14.26
CA GLY A 205 3.20 -1.04 14.03
C GLY A 205 3.28 -0.66 12.54
N HIS A 206 3.75 0.56 12.27
CA HIS A 206 3.92 1.05 10.90
C HIS A 206 4.85 0.17 10.04
N LEU A 207 5.85 -0.42 10.66
CA LEU A 207 6.79 -1.33 10.04
C LEU A 207 6.46 -2.80 10.28
N GLY A 208 5.22 -3.13 10.66
CA GLY A 208 4.78 -4.48 11.01
C GLY A 208 5.08 -5.52 9.94
N ALA A 209 5.05 -5.14 8.66
CA ALA A 209 5.47 -6.01 7.56
C ALA A 209 6.94 -6.43 7.62
N LEU A 210 7.82 -5.61 8.22
CA LEU A 210 9.25 -5.89 8.39
C LEU A 210 9.53 -6.57 9.73
N GLU A 211 8.83 -6.19 10.78
CA GLU A 211 9.03 -6.64 12.15
C GLU A 211 8.39 -8.01 12.42
N HIS A 212 7.23 -8.27 11.78
CA HIS A 212 6.43 -9.49 11.94
C HIS A 212 6.02 -10.10 10.59
N PRO A 213 6.96 -10.38 9.66
CA PRO A 213 6.66 -10.66 8.26
C PRO A 213 5.68 -11.83 8.05
N VAL A 214 5.85 -12.92 8.80
CA VAL A 214 4.98 -14.10 8.67
C VAL A 214 3.56 -13.79 9.16
N ALA A 215 3.43 -13.25 10.38
CA ALA A 215 2.12 -12.93 10.95
C ALA A 215 1.40 -11.83 10.13
N PHE A 216 2.15 -10.87 9.60
CA PHE A 216 1.61 -9.84 8.72
C PHE A 216 1.08 -10.44 7.40
N ALA A 217 1.85 -11.31 6.75
CA ALA A 217 1.45 -12.00 5.53
C ALA A 217 0.24 -12.91 5.74
N ASP A 218 0.20 -13.64 6.87
CA ASP A 218 -0.96 -14.46 7.23
C ASP A 218 -2.22 -13.60 7.39
N ARG A 219 -2.10 -12.44 8.06
CA ARG A 219 -3.21 -11.49 8.22
C ARG A 219 -3.68 -10.89 6.90
N VAL A 220 -2.76 -10.59 5.97
CA VAL A 220 -3.10 -10.20 4.59
C VAL A 220 -3.91 -11.30 3.91
N THR A 221 -3.43 -12.54 4.00
CA THR A 221 -4.09 -13.70 3.38
C THR A 221 -5.50 -13.92 3.93
N GLU A 222 -5.68 -13.88 5.25
CA GLU A 222 -6.99 -13.99 5.90
C GLU A 222 -7.96 -12.88 5.46
N THR A 223 -7.43 -11.66 5.27
CA THR A 223 -8.24 -10.50 4.85
C THR A 223 -8.68 -10.63 3.40
N LEU A 224 -7.81 -11.12 2.53
CA LEU A 224 -8.06 -11.22 1.08
C LEU A 224 -8.76 -12.51 0.66
N LEU A 225 -8.47 -13.61 1.36
CA LEU A 225 -9.05 -14.94 1.13
C LEU A 225 -9.78 -15.40 2.40
N PRO A 226 -10.92 -14.79 2.76
CA PRO A 226 -11.66 -15.26 3.92
C PRO A 226 -12.02 -16.74 3.71
N VAL A 227 -11.73 -17.55 4.73
CA VAL A 227 -12.15 -18.96 4.72
C VAL A 227 -13.66 -18.96 4.69
N ASP A 228 -14.25 -19.56 3.64
CA ASP A 228 -15.68 -19.83 3.61
C ASP A 228 -16.04 -20.58 4.87
N THR A 229 -16.72 -19.93 5.81
CA THR A 229 -17.23 -20.59 7.00
C THR A 229 -18.31 -21.54 6.53
N PRO A 230 -18.15 -22.88 6.63
CA PRO A 230 -19.19 -23.80 6.22
C PRO A 230 -20.39 -23.58 7.13
N GLY A 231 -21.50 -23.06 6.60
CA GLY A 231 -22.79 -23.11 7.31
C GLY A 231 -23.50 -21.78 7.57
N ALA A 232 -23.55 -20.84 6.64
CA ALA A 232 -24.66 -19.90 6.63
C ALA A 232 -25.84 -20.55 5.90
N PRO A 233 -27.01 -20.77 6.56
CA PRO A 233 -28.17 -21.32 5.86
C PRO A 233 -28.63 -20.31 4.80
N LEU A 234 -28.82 -20.80 3.56
CA LEU A 234 -29.50 -20.07 2.50
C LEU A 234 -30.91 -19.74 3.03
N THR A 235 -31.14 -18.50 3.41
CA THR A 235 -32.51 -18.02 3.62
C THR A 235 -33.18 -17.89 2.25
N THR A 236 -34.11 -18.80 2.00
CA THR A 236 -35.06 -18.81 0.89
C THR A 236 -35.98 -17.59 0.95
#